data_d2da6359c6b818a7ebc0be9400060cff
#
_entry.id   d2da6359c6b818a7ebc0be9400060cff
#
_cell.length_a   1.000
_cell.length_b   1.000
_cell.length_c   1.000
_cell.angle_alpha   90.00
_cell.angle_beta   90.00
_cell.angle_gamma   90.00
#
_symmetry.space_group_name_H-M   'P 1'
#
loop_
_entity.id
_entity.type
_entity.pdbx_description
1 polymer ?
#
loop_
_entity_poly.entity_id
_entity_poly.type
_entity_poly.pdbx_seq_one_letter_code
_entity_poly.pdbx_strand_id
1 'polypeptide(L)'
;MESAKVFYTDFRTAAFGESMPAKLKRLARRAGIADIDMDGKFVAIKMHFGELGNISYLRPNYAKAIVDLVKELGGKPFLTDCNTMYPGFRKNALEHLECAWENGFTPLSVGCPVIIGDGLKGTDDIAVPVEGGEYTKEARIGRAIMDADVFISLTHFKGHEMTGFGGTIKNIGMGCGSRAGKKDQHSAGKAIIYEDKCRGCRRCQKECANGGLVFDADKRKMHVDENHCVGCGRCLGACNFDAIDFAQDQAISILNAKMAEYTKAVVDGRACFHISLVVDVSPYCDCHPENDAPILPDLGMFVSRDPVALDQACADACLAAEPLRNSVLGDHLHDENFHHHHHDHFKNTTPESEWETQLIHGEKIGLGSRQYELVFVK
;
A
#
# COMPACT_ATOMS: atom_id res chain seq x y z
N MET A 1 26.99 -0.40 11.25
CA MET A 1 25.72 -1.18 11.31
C MET A 1 25.82 -2.27 10.25
N GLU A 2 25.40 -3.49 10.57
CA GLU A 2 25.32 -4.57 9.57
C GLU A 2 24.26 -4.17 8.53
N SER A 3 24.56 -4.38 7.24
CA SER A 3 23.63 -4.05 6.15
C SER A 3 22.34 -4.88 6.29
N ALA A 4 21.17 -4.29 6.06
CA ALA A 4 19.90 -5.01 6.08
C ALA A 4 19.91 -6.09 4.98
N LYS A 5 19.38 -7.29 5.29
CA LYS A 5 19.29 -8.39 4.30
C LYS A 5 17.91 -8.43 3.68
N VAL A 6 17.86 -8.47 2.37
CA VAL A 6 16.66 -8.73 1.59
C VAL A 6 16.84 -10.05 0.85
N PHE A 7 16.01 -11.03 1.17
CA PHE A 7 16.00 -12.33 0.52
C PHE A 7 15.06 -12.28 -0.68
N TYR A 8 15.48 -12.87 -1.79
CA TYR A 8 14.78 -12.79 -3.06
C TYR A 8 14.71 -14.13 -3.76
N THR A 9 13.61 -14.42 -4.43
CA THR A 9 13.45 -15.49 -5.42
C THR A 9 12.55 -15.04 -6.56
N ASP A 10 12.84 -15.46 -7.79
CA ASP A 10 12.05 -15.16 -8.98
C ASP A 10 10.77 -16.02 -9.06
N PHE A 11 9.92 -15.77 -10.07
CA PHE A 11 8.73 -16.60 -10.37
C PHE A 11 9.00 -17.78 -11.33
N ARG A 12 10.27 -18.07 -11.65
CA ARG A 12 10.60 -19.16 -12.56
C ARG A 12 10.65 -20.51 -11.82
N THR A 13 10.12 -21.53 -12.46
CA THR A 13 10.24 -22.92 -12.00
C THR A 13 10.34 -23.84 -13.21
N ALA A 14 11.00 -24.99 -13.04
CA ALA A 14 11.01 -26.04 -14.07
C ALA A 14 9.70 -26.84 -14.05
N ALA A 15 9.41 -27.55 -15.14
CA ALA A 15 8.32 -28.52 -15.15
C ALA A 15 8.57 -29.57 -14.05
N PHE A 16 7.51 -29.89 -13.30
CA PHE A 16 7.56 -30.74 -12.10
C PHE A 16 8.41 -30.19 -10.94
N GLY A 17 8.75 -28.89 -11.00
CA GLY A 17 9.46 -28.19 -9.93
C GLY A 17 8.52 -27.74 -8.80
N GLU A 18 9.07 -26.93 -7.89
CA GLU A 18 8.36 -26.41 -6.73
C GLU A 18 7.25 -25.43 -7.15
N SER A 19 6.07 -25.51 -6.49
CA SER A 19 4.97 -24.57 -6.74
C SER A 19 5.29 -23.18 -6.17
N MET A 20 4.68 -22.11 -6.69
CA MET A 20 4.89 -20.75 -6.21
C MET A 20 4.57 -20.57 -4.71
N PRO A 21 3.46 -21.11 -4.16
CA PRO A 21 3.22 -21.08 -2.72
C PRO A 21 4.31 -21.80 -1.89
N ALA A 22 4.81 -22.93 -2.36
CA ALA A 22 5.90 -23.65 -1.69
C ALA A 22 7.21 -22.85 -1.74
N LYS A 23 7.52 -22.24 -2.89
CA LYS A 23 8.66 -21.35 -3.10
C LYS A 23 8.63 -20.15 -2.16
N LEU A 24 7.45 -19.55 -1.95
CA LEU A 24 7.24 -18.47 -0.98
C LEU A 24 7.51 -18.94 0.46
N LYS A 25 6.99 -20.10 0.85
CA LYS A 25 7.24 -20.67 2.19
C LYS A 25 8.73 -20.94 2.42
N ARG A 26 9.42 -21.50 1.42
CA ARG A 26 10.86 -21.74 1.49
C ARG A 26 11.66 -20.42 1.61
N LEU A 27 11.30 -19.39 0.82
CA LEU A 27 11.91 -18.07 0.90
C LEU A 27 11.76 -17.47 2.31
N ALA A 28 10.53 -17.48 2.86
CA ALA A 28 10.26 -16.98 4.21
C ALA A 28 11.06 -17.72 5.28
N ARG A 29 11.17 -19.07 5.18
CA ARG A 29 12.00 -19.85 6.10
C ARG A 29 13.49 -19.49 5.99
N ARG A 30 14.01 -19.32 4.79
CA ARG A 30 15.40 -18.90 4.57
C ARG A 30 15.69 -17.49 5.09
N ALA A 31 14.70 -16.62 5.06
CA ALA A 31 14.78 -15.26 5.61
C ALA A 31 14.59 -15.21 7.16
N GLY A 32 14.42 -16.36 7.81
CA GLY A 32 14.39 -16.45 9.26
C GLY A 32 13.02 -16.21 9.91
N ILE A 33 11.91 -16.45 9.22
CA ILE A 33 10.57 -16.36 9.85
C ILE A 33 10.42 -17.34 11.01
N ALA A 34 11.11 -18.51 10.94
CA ALA A 34 11.09 -19.51 11.99
C ALA A 34 11.86 -19.11 13.27
N ASP A 35 12.65 -18.02 13.22
CA ASP A 35 13.35 -17.50 14.40
C ASP A 35 12.42 -16.61 15.27
N ILE A 36 11.23 -16.31 14.76
CA ILE A 36 10.21 -15.57 15.52
C ILE A 36 9.42 -16.59 16.32
N ASP A 37 9.42 -16.41 17.64
CA ASP A 37 8.57 -17.19 18.53
C ASP A 37 7.10 -16.84 18.28
N MET A 38 6.37 -17.78 17.67
CA MET A 38 4.95 -17.63 17.34
C MET A 38 4.05 -18.62 18.13
N ASP A 39 4.63 -19.53 18.91
CA ASP A 39 3.87 -20.60 19.56
C ASP A 39 2.79 -20.02 20.50
N GLY A 40 1.55 -20.40 20.24
CA GLY A 40 0.36 -19.93 20.96
C GLY A 40 -0.02 -18.47 20.73
N LYS A 41 0.76 -17.68 19.99
CA LYS A 41 0.62 -16.23 19.81
C LYS A 41 -0.35 -15.84 18.69
N PHE A 42 -1.02 -14.68 18.83
CA PHE A 42 -1.80 -14.07 17.78
C PHE A 42 -0.87 -13.42 16.74
N VAL A 43 -1.07 -13.77 15.47
CA VAL A 43 -0.25 -13.29 14.35
C VAL A 43 -1.14 -12.53 13.36
N ALA A 44 -0.99 -11.22 13.31
CA ALA A 44 -1.67 -10.38 12.33
C ALA A 44 -0.93 -10.45 10.99
N ILE A 45 -1.59 -10.93 9.94
CA ILE A 45 -1.08 -10.89 8.57
C ILE A 45 -1.79 -9.74 7.86
N LYS A 46 -1.11 -8.60 7.72
CA LYS A 46 -1.64 -7.41 7.05
C LYS A 46 -1.45 -7.51 5.56
N MET A 47 -2.55 -7.40 4.84
CA MET A 47 -2.53 -7.30 3.39
C MET A 47 -3.68 -6.44 2.88
N HIS A 48 -3.67 -6.11 1.60
CA HIS A 48 -4.79 -5.48 0.92
C HIS A 48 -5.65 -6.54 0.23
N PHE A 49 -6.96 -6.51 0.41
CA PHE A 49 -7.87 -7.52 -0.16
C PHE A 49 -8.34 -7.18 -1.59
N GLY A 50 -7.91 -6.04 -2.15
CA GLY A 50 -8.45 -5.48 -3.39
C GLY A 50 -9.74 -4.70 -3.15
N GLU A 51 -10.03 -3.70 -3.98
CA GLU A 51 -11.36 -3.11 -4.08
C GLU A 51 -12.23 -3.99 -4.99
N LEU A 52 -13.54 -3.97 -4.80
CA LEU A 52 -14.46 -4.75 -5.63
C LEU A 52 -14.37 -4.31 -7.10
N GLY A 53 -14.10 -5.25 -8.00
CA GLY A 53 -13.86 -5.01 -9.42
C GLY A 53 -12.38 -5.00 -9.82
N ASN A 54 -11.45 -4.75 -8.90
CA ASN A 54 -10.02 -4.92 -9.14
C ASN A 54 -9.65 -6.41 -9.20
N ILE A 55 -8.76 -6.80 -10.09
CA ILE A 55 -8.29 -8.19 -10.24
C ILE A 55 -6.77 -8.33 -10.20
N SER A 56 -6.02 -7.23 -10.00
CA SER A 56 -4.56 -7.24 -9.91
C SER A 56 -4.02 -7.43 -8.49
N TYR A 57 -4.89 -7.46 -7.46
CA TYR A 57 -4.48 -7.73 -6.08
C TYR A 57 -3.85 -9.12 -5.90
N LEU A 58 -3.11 -9.33 -4.81
CA LEU A 58 -2.47 -10.61 -4.51
C LEU A 58 -3.49 -11.74 -4.39
N ARG A 59 -3.22 -12.84 -5.09
CA ARG A 59 -4.07 -14.03 -5.08
C ARG A 59 -4.14 -14.64 -3.67
N PRO A 60 -5.32 -15.11 -3.21
CA PRO A 60 -5.50 -15.75 -1.89
C PRO A 60 -4.54 -16.91 -1.61
N ASN A 61 -4.03 -17.56 -2.65
CA ASN A 61 -3.06 -18.66 -2.55
C ASN A 61 -1.75 -18.24 -1.86
N TYR A 62 -1.29 -17.00 -2.05
CA TYR A 62 -0.10 -16.48 -1.36
C TYR A 62 -0.39 -16.25 0.12
N ALA A 63 -1.56 -15.68 0.44
CA ALA A 63 -2.00 -15.52 1.83
C ALA A 63 -2.10 -16.87 2.53
N LYS A 64 -2.72 -17.88 1.87
CA LYS A 64 -2.82 -19.24 2.41
C LYS A 64 -1.45 -19.85 2.71
N ALA A 65 -0.47 -19.67 1.83
CA ALA A 65 0.89 -20.19 2.06
C ALA A 65 1.51 -19.63 3.35
N ILE A 66 1.34 -18.33 3.62
CA ILE A 66 1.87 -17.71 4.84
C ILE A 66 1.03 -18.12 6.06
N VAL A 67 -0.29 -18.19 5.94
CA VAL A 67 -1.17 -18.70 7.01
C VAL A 67 -0.77 -20.11 7.42
N ASP A 68 -0.58 -21.01 6.45
CA ASP A 68 -0.16 -22.39 6.73
C ASP A 68 1.22 -22.41 7.42
N LEU A 69 2.16 -21.58 6.95
CA LEU A 69 3.48 -21.48 7.56
C LEU A 69 3.43 -20.96 9.01
N VAL A 70 2.61 -19.96 9.30
CA VAL A 70 2.42 -19.45 10.67
C VAL A 70 1.83 -20.54 11.58
N LYS A 71 0.85 -21.31 11.08
CA LYS A 71 0.27 -22.45 11.83
C LYS A 71 1.29 -23.58 12.07
N GLU A 72 2.14 -23.88 11.08
CA GLU A 72 3.24 -24.83 11.23
C GLU A 72 4.24 -24.39 12.33
N LEU A 73 4.36 -23.08 12.57
CA LEU A 73 5.18 -22.49 13.64
C LEU A 73 4.43 -22.30 14.97
N GLY A 74 3.22 -22.86 15.10
CA GLY A 74 2.40 -22.81 16.32
C GLY A 74 1.59 -21.53 16.50
N GLY A 75 1.66 -20.57 15.57
CA GLY A 75 0.96 -19.29 15.65
C GLY A 75 -0.54 -19.38 15.35
N LYS A 76 -1.29 -18.38 15.81
CA LYS A 76 -2.74 -18.21 15.58
C LYS A 76 -2.95 -17.06 14.58
N PRO A 77 -2.87 -17.32 13.26
CA PRO A 77 -2.96 -16.27 12.25
C PRO A 77 -4.37 -15.75 12.03
N PHE A 78 -4.46 -14.48 11.67
CA PHE A 78 -5.63 -13.89 11.03
C PHE A 78 -5.18 -12.91 9.94
N LEU A 79 -5.96 -12.80 8.86
CA LEU A 79 -5.76 -11.76 7.85
C LEU A 79 -6.43 -10.47 8.31
N THR A 80 -5.83 -9.32 8.01
CA THR A 80 -6.37 -8.03 8.43
C THR A 80 -6.07 -6.89 7.45
N ASP A 81 -6.96 -5.92 7.42
CA ASP A 81 -6.83 -4.58 6.87
C ASP A 81 -7.71 -3.63 7.69
N CYS A 82 -7.59 -2.32 7.51
CA CYS A 82 -8.47 -1.32 8.11
C CYS A 82 -9.39 -0.67 7.07
N ASN A 83 -10.55 -0.19 7.54
CA ASN A 83 -11.55 0.45 6.70
C ASN A 83 -11.01 1.68 5.98
N THR A 84 -11.59 1.98 4.80
CA THR A 84 -11.21 3.13 3.98
C THR A 84 -12.02 4.38 4.32
N MET A 85 -11.53 5.54 3.84
CA MET A 85 -12.30 6.79 3.86
C MET A 85 -13.02 7.07 2.55
N TYR A 86 -12.68 6.34 1.49
CA TYR A 86 -13.17 6.58 0.14
C TYR A 86 -14.56 5.98 -0.11
N PRO A 87 -15.31 6.46 -1.13
CA PRO A 87 -16.40 5.70 -1.72
C PRO A 87 -15.90 4.34 -2.22
N GLY A 88 -16.63 3.27 -1.90
CA GLY A 88 -16.26 1.89 -2.26
C GLY A 88 -16.80 0.90 -1.24
N PHE A 89 -16.44 -0.36 -1.39
CA PHE A 89 -16.98 -1.47 -0.59
C PHE A 89 -16.16 -1.75 0.69
N ARG A 90 -15.23 -0.87 1.10
CA ARG A 90 -14.38 -1.08 2.27
C ARG A 90 -14.52 0.02 3.34
N LYS A 91 -15.68 0.69 3.42
CA LYS A 91 -15.93 1.80 4.36
C LYS A 91 -16.29 1.36 5.78
N ASN A 92 -16.84 0.18 5.94
CA ASN A 92 -17.17 -0.44 7.22
C ASN A 92 -16.87 -1.93 7.16
N ALA A 93 -16.79 -2.58 8.32
CA ALA A 93 -16.33 -3.95 8.39
C ALA A 93 -17.22 -4.94 7.65
N LEU A 94 -18.52 -4.71 7.54
CA LEU A 94 -19.43 -5.63 6.85
C LEU A 94 -19.16 -5.62 5.35
N GLU A 95 -19.21 -4.46 4.72
CA GLU A 95 -18.90 -4.28 3.30
C GLU A 95 -17.44 -4.69 3.00
N HIS A 96 -16.52 -4.37 3.88
CA HIS A 96 -15.10 -4.72 3.71
C HIS A 96 -14.87 -6.25 3.75
N LEU A 97 -15.59 -6.97 4.62
CA LEU A 97 -15.55 -8.43 4.64
C LEU A 97 -16.22 -9.03 3.40
N GLU A 98 -17.35 -8.49 2.95
CA GLU A 98 -18.00 -8.92 1.70
C GLU A 98 -17.06 -8.73 0.52
N CYS A 99 -16.43 -7.56 0.38
CA CYS A 99 -15.42 -7.28 -0.64
C CYS A 99 -14.25 -8.29 -0.58
N ALA A 100 -13.73 -8.56 0.61
CA ALA A 100 -12.67 -9.56 0.79
C ALA A 100 -13.13 -10.96 0.38
N TRP A 101 -14.36 -11.35 0.68
CA TRP A 101 -14.93 -12.66 0.33
C TRP A 101 -15.15 -12.81 -1.18
N GLU A 102 -15.68 -11.79 -1.83
CA GLU A 102 -15.84 -11.78 -3.29
C GLU A 102 -14.50 -11.85 -4.01
N ASN A 103 -13.46 -11.23 -3.44
CA ASN A 103 -12.07 -11.34 -3.93
C ASN A 103 -11.35 -12.64 -3.48
N GLY A 104 -12.09 -13.58 -2.88
CA GLY A 104 -11.61 -14.93 -2.56
C GLY A 104 -10.91 -15.08 -1.20
N PHE A 105 -10.88 -14.06 -0.36
CA PHE A 105 -10.30 -14.12 0.99
C PHE A 105 -11.35 -14.55 2.02
N THR A 106 -11.68 -15.83 2.04
CA THR A 106 -12.59 -16.42 3.02
C THR A 106 -11.83 -17.31 4.01
N PRO A 107 -12.36 -17.57 5.21
CA PRO A 107 -11.75 -18.56 6.12
C PRO A 107 -11.52 -19.93 5.50
N LEU A 108 -12.34 -20.33 4.52
CA LEU A 108 -12.22 -21.59 3.81
C LEU A 108 -11.06 -21.57 2.80
N SER A 109 -10.90 -20.48 2.06
CA SER A 109 -9.86 -20.38 1.02
C SER A 109 -8.47 -20.09 1.59
N VAL A 110 -8.37 -19.21 2.61
CA VAL A 110 -7.09 -18.82 3.20
C VAL A 110 -6.72 -19.59 4.45
N GLY A 111 -7.68 -20.28 5.08
CA GLY A 111 -7.42 -21.15 6.23
C GLY A 111 -7.34 -20.44 7.58
N CYS A 112 -7.71 -19.16 7.70
CA CYS A 112 -7.77 -18.43 8.97
C CYS A 112 -8.90 -17.39 8.96
N PRO A 113 -9.31 -16.85 10.12
CA PRO A 113 -10.23 -15.71 10.19
C PRO A 113 -9.72 -14.49 9.42
N VAL A 114 -10.66 -13.67 8.92
CA VAL A 114 -10.42 -12.31 8.42
C VAL A 114 -11.03 -11.33 9.42
N ILE A 115 -10.22 -10.40 9.95
CA ILE A 115 -10.64 -9.43 10.97
C ILE A 115 -10.32 -8.02 10.45
N ILE A 116 -11.31 -7.15 10.42
CA ILE A 116 -11.10 -5.74 10.08
C ILE A 116 -10.55 -5.02 11.31
N GLY A 117 -9.32 -4.53 11.19
CA GLY A 117 -8.46 -4.12 12.29
C GLY A 117 -8.95 -2.95 13.12
N ASP A 118 -9.76 -2.06 12.53
CA ASP A 118 -10.31 -0.86 13.16
C ASP A 118 -11.83 -0.96 13.44
N GLY A 119 -12.36 -2.19 13.49
CA GLY A 119 -13.72 -2.49 13.91
C GLY A 119 -14.81 -2.08 12.92
N LEU A 120 -16.08 -2.13 13.38
CA LEU A 120 -17.25 -2.01 12.51
C LEU A 120 -17.28 -0.72 11.68
N LYS A 121 -16.94 0.41 12.28
CA LYS A 121 -17.04 1.75 11.65
C LYS A 121 -15.68 2.41 11.39
N GLY A 122 -14.58 1.68 11.57
CA GLY A 122 -13.23 2.24 11.44
C GLY A 122 -12.83 3.17 12.59
N THR A 123 -13.41 2.98 13.77
CA THR A 123 -13.24 3.82 14.96
C THR A 123 -12.65 3.08 16.16
N ASP A 124 -12.42 1.77 16.03
CA ASP A 124 -11.74 0.98 17.06
C ASP A 124 -10.23 1.05 16.84
N ASP A 125 -9.63 2.10 17.41
CA ASP A 125 -8.21 2.37 17.26
C ASP A 125 -7.50 2.61 18.60
N ILE A 126 -6.19 2.59 18.54
CA ILE A 126 -5.31 2.98 19.63
C ILE A 126 -4.35 4.06 19.16
N ALA A 127 -4.08 5.03 20.03
CA ALA A 127 -3.04 6.02 19.80
C ALA A 127 -1.68 5.41 20.14
N VAL A 128 -0.77 5.39 19.18
CA VAL A 128 0.59 4.86 19.33
C VAL A 128 1.56 6.01 19.16
N PRO A 129 2.41 6.31 20.15
CA PRO A 129 3.45 7.33 20.03
C PRO A 129 4.40 7.01 18.87
N VAL A 130 4.82 8.04 18.14
CA VAL A 130 5.82 7.92 17.06
C VAL A 130 7.11 8.59 17.53
N GLU A 131 8.02 7.79 18.04
CA GLU A 131 9.30 8.30 18.48
C GLU A 131 10.13 8.81 17.29
N GLY A 132 10.59 10.06 17.37
CA GLY A 132 11.29 10.71 16.26
C GLY A 132 10.40 11.19 15.11
N GLY A 133 9.08 11.05 15.21
CA GLY A 133 8.14 11.54 14.19
C GLY A 133 8.18 13.06 14.03
N GLU A 134 8.29 13.55 12.80
CA GLU A 134 8.32 14.99 12.48
C GLU A 134 6.92 15.54 12.29
N TYR A 135 6.08 14.80 11.59
CA TYR A 135 4.72 15.21 11.20
C TYR A 135 3.64 14.58 12.07
N THR A 136 3.91 13.39 12.64
CA THR A 136 2.96 12.64 13.47
C THR A 136 3.58 12.37 14.84
N LYS A 137 2.93 12.80 15.92
CA LYS A 137 3.36 12.50 17.29
C LYS A 137 2.68 11.24 17.84
N GLU A 138 1.45 11.00 17.43
CA GLU A 138 0.66 9.81 17.75
C GLU A 138 -0.04 9.30 16.48
N ALA A 139 0.20 8.05 16.12
CA ALA A 139 -0.50 7.37 15.03
C ALA A 139 -1.76 6.68 15.55
N ARG A 140 -2.88 6.80 14.84
CA ARG A 140 -4.13 6.10 15.13
C ARG A 140 -4.20 4.79 14.36
N ILE A 141 -3.87 3.69 15.03
CA ILE A 141 -3.74 2.36 14.44
C ILE A 141 -4.93 1.47 14.85
N GLY A 142 -5.42 0.65 13.91
CA GLY A 142 -6.48 -0.31 14.19
C GLY A 142 -6.14 -1.23 15.36
N ARG A 143 -7.02 -1.31 16.35
CA ARG A 143 -6.77 -1.98 17.62
C ARG A 143 -6.39 -3.45 17.46
N ALA A 144 -7.15 -4.23 16.67
CA ALA A 144 -6.87 -5.64 16.51
C ALA A 144 -5.47 -5.93 15.92
N ILE A 145 -4.90 -4.97 15.16
CA ILE A 145 -3.52 -5.07 14.65
C ILE A 145 -2.51 -4.92 15.80
N MET A 146 -2.76 -3.98 16.71
CA MET A 146 -1.86 -3.72 17.83
C MET A 146 -1.99 -4.74 18.96
N ASP A 147 -3.16 -5.40 19.09
CA ASP A 147 -3.40 -6.47 20.07
C ASP A 147 -2.70 -7.79 19.68
N ALA A 148 -2.27 -7.94 18.42
CA ALA A 148 -1.52 -9.13 17.99
C ALA A 148 -0.08 -9.10 18.52
N ASP A 149 0.44 -10.28 18.89
CA ASP A 149 1.80 -10.45 19.40
C ASP A 149 2.87 -10.32 18.32
N VAL A 150 2.56 -10.82 17.11
CA VAL A 150 3.46 -10.83 15.95
C VAL A 150 2.76 -10.16 14.77
N PHE A 151 3.51 -9.38 14.01
CA PHE A 151 3.01 -8.68 12.84
C PHE A 151 3.74 -9.14 11.57
N ILE A 152 2.99 -9.55 10.56
CA ILE A 152 3.50 -9.89 9.23
C ILE A 152 2.83 -8.98 8.20
N SER A 153 3.60 -8.29 7.37
CA SER A 153 3.05 -7.65 6.17
C SER A 153 3.19 -8.56 4.96
N LEU A 154 2.10 -8.80 4.25
CA LEU A 154 2.08 -9.46 2.95
C LEU A 154 1.65 -8.43 1.92
N THR A 155 2.59 -7.97 1.11
CA THR A 155 2.45 -6.78 0.29
C THR A 155 2.40 -7.13 -1.19
N HIS A 156 1.42 -6.60 -1.89
CA HIS A 156 1.45 -6.44 -3.34
C HIS A 156 2.22 -5.16 -3.68
N PHE A 157 3.34 -5.29 -4.36
CA PHE A 157 4.11 -4.15 -4.85
C PHE A 157 3.61 -3.76 -6.24
N LYS A 158 3.11 -2.54 -6.38
CA LYS A 158 2.49 -2.02 -7.62
C LYS A 158 2.65 -0.50 -7.72
N GLY A 159 2.30 0.06 -8.87
CA GLY A 159 2.23 1.52 -9.07
C GLY A 159 1.22 2.20 -8.15
N HIS A 160 1.35 3.51 -8.05
CA HIS A 160 0.44 4.35 -7.26
C HIS A 160 0.52 5.81 -7.69
N GLU A 161 -0.63 6.44 -7.85
CA GLU A 161 -0.80 7.78 -8.40
C GLU A 161 -0.14 8.92 -7.60
N MET A 162 0.04 8.77 -6.29
CA MET A 162 0.66 9.81 -5.44
C MET A 162 2.04 9.40 -4.94
N THR A 163 2.19 8.13 -4.59
CA THR A 163 3.40 7.63 -3.91
C THR A 163 4.38 6.95 -4.87
N GLY A 164 4.11 6.98 -6.18
CA GLY A 164 4.85 6.32 -7.23
C GLY A 164 4.68 4.81 -7.22
N PHE A 165 4.87 4.18 -6.06
CA PHE A 165 4.53 2.79 -5.82
C PHE A 165 3.83 2.61 -4.46
N GLY A 166 3.06 1.54 -4.35
CA GLY A 166 2.51 1.05 -3.10
C GLY A 166 3.26 -0.21 -2.66
N GLY A 167 4.22 -0.06 -1.75
CA GLY A 167 5.02 -1.12 -1.18
C GLY A 167 4.65 -1.46 0.26
N THR A 168 5.61 -1.99 0.99
CA THR A 168 5.47 -2.42 2.40
C THR A 168 5.16 -1.25 3.32
N ILE A 169 5.87 -0.12 3.16
CA ILE A 169 5.63 1.09 3.96
C ILE A 169 4.17 1.57 3.78
N LYS A 170 3.69 1.62 2.55
CA LYS A 170 2.29 2.00 2.30
C LYS A 170 1.29 0.97 2.81
N ASN A 171 1.55 -0.32 2.61
CA ASN A 171 0.69 -1.40 3.10
C ASN A 171 0.54 -1.36 4.63
N ILE A 172 1.61 -1.03 5.35
CA ILE A 172 1.59 -0.91 6.81
C ILE A 172 1.05 0.47 7.21
N GLY A 173 1.73 1.54 6.82
CA GLY A 173 1.45 2.90 7.30
C GLY A 173 0.02 3.36 7.00
N MET A 174 -0.36 3.34 5.72
CA MET A 174 -1.72 3.69 5.32
C MET A 174 -2.71 2.60 5.70
N GLY A 175 -2.34 1.33 5.48
CA GLY A 175 -3.24 0.20 5.64
C GLY A 175 -3.64 -0.08 7.09
N CYS A 176 -2.72 0.04 8.05
CA CYS A 176 -3.00 -0.18 9.48
C CYS A 176 -3.63 1.04 10.18
N GLY A 177 -3.54 2.23 9.58
CA GLY A 177 -4.23 3.41 10.10
C GLY A 177 -5.74 3.20 10.15
N SER A 178 -6.38 3.55 11.28
CA SER A 178 -7.84 3.65 11.36
C SER A 178 -8.37 4.72 10.40
N ARG A 179 -9.68 4.89 10.31
CA ARG A 179 -10.23 6.02 9.51
C ARG A 179 -9.72 7.37 10.00
N ALA A 180 -9.56 7.55 11.32
CA ALA A 180 -8.96 8.76 11.88
C ALA A 180 -7.47 8.87 11.51
N GLY A 181 -6.72 7.77 11.56
CA GLY A 181 -5.33 7.72 11.15
C GLY A 181 -5.13 8.00 9.66
N LYS A 182 -5.97 7.43 8.80
CA LYS A 182 -5.95 7.74 7.36
C LYS A 182 -6.25 9.22 7.10
N LYS A 183 -7.21 9.79 7.84
CA LYS A 183 -7.52 11.23 7.77
C LYS A 183 -6.31 12.08 8.17
N ASP A 184 -5.60 11.73 9.24
CA ASP A 184 -4.41 12.43 9.67
C ASP A 184 -3.31 12.37 8.59
N GLN A 185 -3.04 11.20 8.03
CA GLN A 185 -2.02 11.04 6.98
C GLN A 185 -2.32 11.91 5.75
N HIS A 186 -3.59 12.04 5.35
CA HIS A 186 -4.01 12.88 4.22
C HIS A 186 -4.22 14.37 4.58
N SER A 187 -4.05 14.79 5.81
CA SER A 187 -4.36 16.15 6.26
C SER A 187 -3.33 17.21 5.85
N ALA A 188 -2.26 16.84 5.19
CA ALA A 188 -1.17 17.75 4.83
C ALA A 188 -1.52 18.73 3.70
N GLY A 189 -2.47 18.39 2.83
CA GLY A 189 -2.93 19.26 1.75
C GLY A 189 -4.41 19.10 1.51
N LYS A 190 -5.10 20.22 1.26
CA LYS A 190 -6.48 20.24 0.80
C LYS A 190 -6.50 20.46 -0.71
N ALA A 191 -7.53 19.91 -1.37
CA ALA A 191 -7.70 20.17 -2.79
C ALA A 191 -7.93 21.65 -3.05
N ILE A 192 -7.38 22.14 -4.13
CA ILE A 192 -7.74 23.43 -4.73
C ILE A 192 -8.37 23.19 -6.10
N ILE A 193 -9.20 24.13 -6.57
CA ILE A 193 -9.84 24.03 -7.88
C ILE A 193 -9.50 25.28 -8.67
N TYR A 194 -8.89 25.08 -9.84
CA TYR A 194 -8.67 26.12 -10.83
C TYR A 194 -9.98 26.39 -11.58
N GLU A 195 -10.66 27.49 -11.28
CA GLU A 195 -11.97 27.83 -11.86
C GLU A 195 -11.93 27.97 -13.38
N ASP A 196 -10.83 28.44 -13.95
CA ASP A 196 -10.61 28.59 -15.39
C ASP A 196 -10.61 27.24 -16.13
N LYS A 197 -10.03 26.21 -15.51
CA LYS A 197 -9.99 24.86 -16.05
C LYS A 197 -11.25 24.03 -15.74
N CYS A 198 -11.92 24.31 -14.63
CA CYS A 198 -13.09 23.55 -14.20
C CYS A 198 -14.25 23.66 -15.20
N ARG A 199 -14.83 22.52 -15.60
CA ARG A 199 -16.00 22.45 -16.51
C ARG A 199 -17.32 22.20 -15.78
N GLY A 200 -17.33 22.10 -14.46
CA GLY A 200 -18.53 21.86 -13.67
C GLY A 200 -19.18 20.49 -13.91
N CYS A 201 -18.42 19.49 -14.38
CA CYS A 201 -18.92 18.17 -14.71
C CYS A 201 -19.32 17.32 -13.49
N ARG A 202 -18.95 17.73 -12.29
CA ARG A 202 -19.29 17.14 -10.99
C ARG A 202 -18.77 15.71 -10.76
N ARG A 203 -17.85 15.18 -11.59
CA ARG A 203 -17.24 13.86 -11.37
C ARG A 203 -16.53 13.81 -10.02
N CYS A 204 -15.69 14.81 -9.73
CA CYS A 204 -14.98 14.91 -8.46
C CYS A 204 -15.90 14.94 -7.22
N GLN A 205 -17.11 15.53 -7.37
CA GLN A 205 -18.11 15.53 -6.28
C GLN A 205 -18.63 14.12 -5.97
N LYS A 206 -18.82 13.28 -6.99
CA LYS A 206 -19.27 11.89 -6.81
C LYS A 206 -18.22 11.06 -6.08
N GLU A 207 -16.93 11.34 -6.32
CA GLU A 207 -15.82 10.66 -5.66
C GLU A 207 -15.52 11.17 -4.24
N CYS A 208 -16.14 12.28 -3.83
CA CYS A 208 -15.88 12.88 -2.52
C CYS A 208 -16.74 12.27 -1.42
N ALA A 209 -16.18 11.32 -0.66
CA ALA A 209 -16.89 10.67 0.45
C ALA A 209 -17.26 11.61 1.61
N ASN A 210 -16.57 12.75 1.74
CA ASN A 210 -16.68 13.65 2.87
C ASN A 210 -17.50 14.92 2.55
N GLY A 211 -18.03 15.04 1.34
CA GLY A 211 -18.80 16.22 0.93
C GLY A 211 -17.96 17.50 0.76
N GLY A 212 -16.61 17.36 0.73
CA GLY A 212 -15.69 18.50 0.62
C GLY A 212 -15.65 19.15 -0.77
N LEU A 213 -16.48 18.71 -1.73
CA LEU A 213 -16.59 19.33 -3.05
C LEU A 213 -18.02 19.75 -3.31
N VAL A 214 -18.24 21.04 -3.44
CA VAL A 214 -19.53 21.68 -3.57
C VAL A 214 -19.67 22.29 -4.97
N PHE A 215 -20.85 22.11 -5.57
CA PHE A 215 -21.14 22.68 -6.88
C PHE A 215 -21.81 24.06 -6.71
N ASP A 216 -21.18 25.07 -7.25
CA ASP A 216 -21.74 26.41 -7.40
C ASP A 216 -22.60 26.45 -8.66
N ALA A 217 -23.92 26.56 -8.49
CA ALA A 217 -24.89 26.55 -9.57
C ALA A 217 -24.83 27.83 -10.43
N ASP A 218 -24.51 28.97 -9.83
CA ASP A 218 -24.46 30.26 -10.50
C ASP A 218 -23.23 30.36 -11.41
N LYS A 219 -22.08 29.96 -10.90
CA LYS A 219 -20.85 29.92 -11.68
C LYS A 219 -20.70 28.67 -12.55
N ARG A 220 -21.50 27.64 -12.29
CA ARG A 220 -21.38 26.28 -12.87
C ARG A 220 -19.96 25.69 -12.70
N LYS A 221 -19.38 25.89 -11.52
CA LYS A 221 -18.04 25.46 -11.15
C LYS A 221 -18.09 24.63 -9.85
N MET A 222 -17.05 23.85 -9.64
CA MET A 222 -16.83 23.21 -8.34
C MET A 222 -15.98 24.14 -7.46
N HIS A 223 -16.20 24.07 -6.14
CA HIS A 223 -15.29 24.65 -5.14
C HIS A 223 -15.07 23.66 -3.99
N VAL A 224 -14.03 23.89 -3.21
CA VAL A 224 -13.68 23.08 -2.05
C VAL A 224 -14.28 23.69 -0.80
N ASP A 225 -15.02 22.87 -0.04
CA ASP A 225 -15.34 23.18 1.35
C ASP A 225 -14.20 22.66 2.24
N GLU A 226 -13.38 23.57 2.71
CA GLU A 226 -12.20 23.24 3.52
C GLU A 226 -12.52 22.57 4.85
N ASN A 227 -13.73 22.77 5.40
CA ASN A 227 -14.15 22.13 6.64
C ASN A 227 -14.43 20.64 6.45
N HIS A 228 -14.81 20.23 5.25
CA HIS A 228 -15.13 18.85 4.90
C HIS A 228 -14.02 18.18 4.08
N CYS A 229 -13.16 18.94 3.41
CA CYS A 229 -12.04 18.38 2.66
C CYS A 229 -10.99 17.79 3.60
N VAL A 230 -10.65 16.52 3.38
CA VAL A 230 -9.65 15.78 4.16
C VAL A 230 -8.34 15.56 3.39
N GLY A 231 -8.19 16.15 2.20
CA GLY A 231 -6.96 16.04 1.40
C GLY A 231 -6.69 14.66 0.79
N CYS A 232 -7.68 13.79 0.66
CA CYS A 232 -7.48 12.39 0.22
C CYS A 232 -7.08 12.20 -1.25
N GLY A 233 -7.12 13.24 -2.09
CA GLY A 233 -6.65 13.22 -3.47
C GLY A 233 -7.56 12.57 -4.52
N ARG A 234 -8.62 11.82 -4.16
CA ARG A 234 -9.48 11.13 -5.15
C ARG A 234 -10.09 12.03 -6.21
N CYS A 235 -10.36 13.28 -5.86
CA CYS A 235 -10.89 14.26 -6.80
C CYS A 235 -9.90 14.63 -7.92
N LEU A 236 -8.58 14.52 -7.67
CA LEU A 236 -7.56 14.73 -8.70
C LEU A 236 -7.71 13.67 -9.79
N GLY A 237 -7.65 12.39 -9.44
CA GLY A 237 -7.80 11.30 -10.39
C GLY A 237 -9.14 11.28 -11.13
N ALA A 238 -10.20 11.85 -10.53
CA ALA A 238 -11.51 11.97 -11.19
C ALA A 238 -11.60 13.16 -12.18
N CYS A 239 -10.62 14.06 -12.19
CA CYS A 239 -10.65 15.28 -12.99
C CYS A 239 -9.93 15.09 -14.33
N ASN A 240 -10.68 14.99 -15.42
CA ASN A 240 -10.11 14.90 -16.77
C ASN A 240 -9.72 16.25 -17.39
N PHE A 241 -9.66 17.32 -16.60
CA PHE A 241 -9.44 18.69 -17.08
C PHE A 241 -8.31 19.41 -16.36
N ASP A 242 -7.53 18.68 -15.55
CA ASP A 242 -6.43 19.19 -14.72
C ASP A 242 -6.83 20.45 -13.93
N ALA A 243 -8.09 20.44 -13.48
CA ALA A 243 -8.68 21.57 -12.77
C ALA A 243 -8.56 21.43 -11.25
N ILE A 244 -7.97 20.34 -10.75
CA ILE A 244 -7.85 20.07 -9.32
C ILE A 244 -6.39 19.79 -8.99
N ASP A 245 -5.90 20.39 -7.91
CA ASP A 245 -4.55 20.22 -7.39
C ASP A 245 -4.58 20.28 -5.86
N PHE A 246 -3.43 20.15 -5.19
CA PHE A 246 -3.31 20.34 -3.75
C PHE A 246 -2.95 21.77 -3.39
N ALA A 247 -3.48 22.24 -2.25
CA ALA A 247 -3.22 23.60 -1.76
C ALA A 247 -1.76 23.86 -1.31
N GLN A 248 -0.95 22.81 -1.20
CA GLN A 248 0.46 22.89 -0.82
C GLN A 248 1.30 22.00 -1.74
N ASP A 249 2.35 22.54 -2.30
CA ASP A 249 3.30 21.82 -3.18
C ASP A 249 3.97 20.63 -2.51
N GLN A 250 3.97 20.55 -1.17
CA GLN A 250 4.59 19.50 -0.38
C GLN A 250 3.60 18.44 0.14
N ALA A 251 2.34 18.47 -0.28
CA ALA A 251 1.32 17.56 0.27
C ALA A 251 1.65 16.08 0.03
N ILE A 252 2.22 15.73 -1.12
CA ILE A 252 2.63 14.37 -1.47
C ILE A 252 3.83 13.94 -0.62
N SER A 253 4.85 14.79 -0.47
CA SER A 253 6.01 14.51 0.38
C SER A 253 5.62 14.28 1.84
N ILE A 254 4.72 15.12 2.37
CA ILE A 254 4.25 14.99 3.76
C ILE A 254 3.41 13.72 3.94
N LEU A 255 2.56 13.36 2.97
CA LEU A 255 1.83 12.10 2.98
C LEU A 255 2.79 10.89 3.03
N ASN A 256 3.80 10.90 2.16
CA ASN A 256 4.83 9.86 2.10
C ASN A 256 5.62 9.75 3.42
N ALA A 257 6.00 10.89 4.00
CA ALA A 257 6.67 10.93 5.29
C ALA A 257 5.78 10.38 6.43
N LYS A 258 4.51 10.81 6.50
CA LYS A 258 3.55 10.31 7.49
C LYS A 258 3.32 8.81 7.36
N MET A 259 3.29 8.25 6.14
CA MET A 259 3.18 6.79 5.97
C MET A 259 4.36 6.05 6.59
N ALA A 260 5.60 6.56 6.45
CA ALA A 260 6.76 5.99 7.12
C ALA A 260 6.65 6.09 8.65
N GLU A 261 6.17 7.21 9.18
CA GLU A 261 5.93 7.42 10.61
C GLU A 261 4.84 6.48 11.16
N TYR A 262 3.75 6.29 10.44
CA TYR A 262 2.72 5.32 10.79
C TYR A 262 3.22 3.88 10.71
N THR A 263 4.08 3.56 9.74
CA THR A 263 4.75 2.25 9.68
C THR A 263 5.59 2.01 10.93
N LYS A 264 6.38 3.02 11.33
CA LYS A 264 7.20 2.95 12.54
C LYS A 264 6.35 2.69 13.79
N ALA A 265 5.21 3.37 13.93
CA ALA A 265 4.28 3.14 15.04
C ALA A 265 3.77 1.68 15.11
N VAL A 266 3.62 1.02 13.97
CA VAL A 266 3.14 -0.37 13.93
C VAL A 266 4.25 -1.35 14.26
N VAL A 267 5.50 -1.12 13.81
CA VAL A 267 6.56 -2.14 13.84
C VAL A 267 7.55 -1.98 14.99
N ASP A 268 7.70 -0.77 15.55
CA ASP A 268 8.67 -0.53 16.62
C ASP A 268 8.38 -1.40 17.85
N GLY A 269 9.45 -2.02 18.34
CA GLY A 269 9.42 -2.79 19.59
C GLY A 269 8.67 -4.12 19.51
N ARG A 270 8.24 -4.58 18.33
CA ARG A 270 7.51 -5.85 18.18
C ARG A 270 8.16 -6.79 17.16
N ALA A 271 7.87 -8.08 17.28
CA ALA A 271 8.31 -9.08 16.32
C ALA A 271 7.58 -8.86 14.97
N CYS A 272 8.34 -8.52 13.94
CA CYS A 272 7.81 -8.22 12.62
C CYS A 272 8.52 -9.02 11.52
N PHE A 273 7.78 -9.27 10.42
CA PHE A 273 8.31 -9.92 9.23
C PHE A 273 7.60 -9.37 7.98
N HIS A 274 8.36 -9.01 6.95
CA HIS A 274 7.83 -8.31 5.80
C HIS A 274 8.06 -9.11 4.52
N ILE A 275 7.00 -9.29 3.75
CA ILE A 275 6.97 -10.04 2.48
C ILE A 275 6.38 -9.12 1.43
N SER A 276 7.06 -8.97 0.29
CA SER A 276 6.60 -8.17 -0.84
C SER A 276 6.68 -8.99 -2.13
N LEU A 277 5.59 -9.01 -2.89
CA LEU A 277 5.52 -9.67 -4.18
C LEU A 277 5.42 -8.61 -5.28
N VAL A 278 6.39 -8.60 -6.18
CA VAL A 278 6.42 -7.77 -7.38
C VAL A 278 5.84 -8.59 -8.52
N VAL A 279 4.52 -8.59 -8.61
CA VAL A 279 3.70 -9.39 -9.53
C VAL A 279 2.48 -8.58 -9.95
N ASP A 280 1.99 -8.75 -11.16
CA ASP A 280 0.84 -8.00 -11.69
C ASP A 280 0.95 -6.48 -11.40
N VAL A 281 2.13 -5.89 -11.69
CA VAL A 281 2.47 -4.50 -11.32
C VAL A 281 1.59 -3.51 -12.08
N SER A 282 0.35 -3.33 -11.60
CA SER A 282 -0.61 -2.35 -12.13
C SER A 282 -0.10 -0.93 -11.93
N PRO A 283 -0.38 0.02 -12.84
CA PRO A 283 -0.09 1.45 -12.63
C PRO A 283 -0.90 2.04 -11.47
N TYR A 284 -2.05 1.45 -11.16
CA TYR A 284 -2.98 1.93 -10.13
C TYR A 284 -2.93 1.07 -8.86
N CYS A 285 -3.32 1.71 -7.75
CA CYS A 285 -3.42 1.03 -6.47
C CYS A 285 -4.59 0.03 -6.45
N ASP A 286 -4.43 -1.11 -5.75
CA ASP A 286 -5.52 -2.07 -5.49
C ASP A 286 -6.73 -1.46 -4.76
N CYS A 287 -6.64 -0.20 -4.32
CA CYS A 287 -7.74 0.54 -3.70
C CYS A 287 -8.73 1.14 -4.71
N HIS A 288 -8.46 1.00 -6.01
CA HIS A 288 -9.36 1.35 -7.09
C HIS A 288 -10.08 0.10 -7.61
N PRO A 289 -11.36 0.20 -8.02
CA PRO A 289 -12.07 -0.92 -8.64
C PRO A 289 -11.50 -1.26 -10.04
N GLU A 290 -10.97 -0.27 -10.73
CA GLU A 290 -10.29 -0.42 -12.01
C GLU A 290 -8.83 -0.79 -11.79
N ASN A 291 -8.31 -1.62 -12.67
CA ASN A 291 -6.88 -1.84 -12.88
C ASN A 291 -6.59 -1.83 -14.37
N ASP A 292 -5.35 -1.57 -14.71
CA ASP A 292 -4.88 -1.57 -16.10
C ASP A 292 -3.85 -2.68 -16.31
N ALA A 293 -3.39 -2.84 -17.55
CA ALA A 293 -2.32 -3.77 -17.88
C ALA A 293 -1.08 -3.49 -16.99
N PRO A 294 -0.39 -4.54 -16.53
CA PRO A 294 0.85 -4.36 -15.78
C PRO A 294 1.87 -3.53 -16.55
N ILE A 295 2.57 -2.64 -15.87
CA ILE A 295 3.62 -1.81 -16.46
C ILE A 295 4.95 -2.53 -16.59
N LEU A 296 5.17 -3.58 -15.77
CA LEU A 296 6.38 -4.40 -15.70
C LEU A 296 6.00 -5.89 -15.67
N PRO A 297 6.92 -6.78 -16.09
CA PRO A 297 6.72 -8.22 -15.90
C PRO A 297 6.76 -8.60 -14.42
N ASP A 298 6.28 -9.81 -14.11
CA ASP A 298 6.42 -10.39 -12.79
C ASP A 298 7.91 -10.59 -12.45
N LEU A 299 8.41 -9.94 -11.40
CA LEU A 299 9.84 -9.94 -11.06
C LEU A 299 10.19 -10.99 -10.01
N GLY A 300 9.42 -11.04 -8.91
CA GLY A 300 9.75 -12.00 -7.86
C GLY A 300 9.09 -11.73 -6.51
N MET A 301 9.51 -12.52 -5.54
CA MET A 301 9.11 -12.44 -4.14
C MET A 301 10.31 -12.00 -3.32
N PHE A 302 10.10 -11.00 -2.48
CA PHE A 302 11.13 -10.38 -1.64
C PHE A 302 10.72 -10.45 -0.18
N VAL A 303 11.68 -10.64 0.71
CA VAL A 303 11.44 -10.77 2.15
C VAL A 303 12.53 -10.10 2.94
N SER A 304 12.17 -9.34 3.97
CA SER A 304 13.11 -8.73 4.92
C SER A 304 12.46 -8.52 6.30
N ARG A 305 13.28 -8.28 7.30
CA ARG A 305 12.82 -7.73 8.60
C ARG A 305 12.84 -6.20 8.61
N ASP A 306 13.44 -5.58 7.61
CA ASP A 306 13.54 -4.14 7.42
C ASP A 306 12.59 -3.70 6.29
N PRO A 307 11.53 -2.93 6.59
CA PRO A 307 10.54 -2.53 5.59
C PRO A 307 11.09 -1.50 4.59
N VAL A 308 12.07 -0.67 4.97
CA VAL A 308 12.71 0.32 4.09
C VAL A 308 13.60 -0.39 3.08
N ALA A 309 14.46 -1.30 3.55
CA ALA A 309 15.32 -2.12 2.70
C ALA A 309 14.51 -2.96 1.71
N LEU A 310 13.38 -3.52 2.18
CA LEU A 310 12.50 -4.32 1.35
C LEU A 310 11.89 -3.51 0.21
N ASP A 311 11.34 -2.32 0.51
CA ASP A 311 10.74 -1.46 -0.52
C ASP A 311 11.81 -0.88 -1.46
N GLN A 312 13.02 -0.54 -0.95
CA GLN A 312 14.12 -0.12 -1.81
C GLN A 312 14.53 -1.24 -2.79
N ALA A 313 14.66 -2.48 -2.31
CA ALA A 313 15.04 -3.60 -3.17
C ALA A 313 13.96 -3.91 -4.24
N CYS A 314 12.68 -3.81 -3.88
CA CYS A 314 11.59 -3.95 -4.85
C CYS A 314 11.59 -2.81 -5.89
N ALA A 315 11.83 -1.58 -5.45
CA ALA A 315 11.91 -0.42 -6.35
C ALA A 315 13.10 -0.56 -7.32
N ASP A 316 14.28 -0.91 -6.81
CA ASP A 316 15.47 -1.12 -7.63
C ASP A 316 15.25 -2.23 -8.68
N ALA A 317 14.59 -3.33 -8.29
CA ALA A 317 14.23 -4.40 -9.21
C ALA A 317 13.25 -3.93 -10.31
N CYS A 318 12.28 -3.11 -9.94
CA CYS A 318 11.35 -2.51 -10.91
C CYS A 318 12.06 -1.56 -11.88
N LEU A 319 12.93 -0.69 -11.38
CA LEU A 319 13.68 0.27 -12.21
C LEU A 319 14.69 -0.41 -13.15
N ALA A 320 15.18 -1.60 -12.80
CA ALA A 320 16.07 -2.40 -13.63
C ALA A 320 15.33 -3.28 -14.66
N ALA A 321 14.00 -3.41 -14.56
CA ALA A 321 13.22 -4.27 -15.44
C ALA A 321 12.87 -3.55 -16.75
N GLU A 322 12.71 -4.34 -17.83
CA GLU A 322 12.22 -3.82 -19.11
C GLU A 322 10.70 -3.54 -19.02
N PRO A 323 10.24 -2.33 -19.36
CA PRO A 323 8.82 -1.98 -19.35
C PRO A 323 8.00 -2.81 -20.34
N LEU A 324 6.77 -3.12 -19.99
CA LEU A 324 5.84 -3.76 -20.92
C LEU A 324 5.34 -2.73 -21.95
N ARG A 325 5.51 -3.04 -23.24
CA ARG A 325 5.17 -2.13 -24.34
C ARG A 325 3.67 -1.75 -24.36
N ASN A 326 2.81 -2.71 -24.08
CA ASN A 326 1.36 -2.51 -24.06
C ASN A 326 0.88 -2.18 -22.66
N SER A 327 1.29 -1.02 -22.18
CA SER A 327 0.95 -0.48 -20.84
C SER A 327 1.03 1.04 -20.86
N VAL A 328 0.48 1.71 -19.86
CA VAL A 328 0.58 3.17 -19.74
C VAL A 328 2.04 3.65 -19.70
N LEU A 329 2.92 2.93 -19.01
CA LEU A 329 4.36 3.23 -19.03
C LEU A 329 4.95 3.08 -20.43
N GLY A 330 4.59 2.00 -21.14
CA GLY A 330 5.02 1.77 -22.52
C GLY A 330 4.53 2.84 -23.47
N ASP A 331 3.32 3.33 -23.31
CA ASP A 331 2.76 4.42 -24.10
C ASP A 331 3.48 5.74 -23.83
N HIS A 332 3.70 6.12 -22.58
CA HIS A 332 4.45 7.32 -22.21
C HIS A 332 5.89 7.29 -22.76
N LEU A 333 6.58 6.16 -22.64
CA LEU A 333 7.97 6.03 -23.14
C LEU A 333 8.08 6.10 -24.68
N HIS A 334 6.98 6.00 -25.41
CA HIS A 334 6.96 6.09 -26.88
C HIS A 334 6.23 7.35 -27.39
N ASP A 335 5.71 8.20 -26.51
CA ASP A 335 5.14 9.50 -26.86
C ASP A 335 6.25 10.56 -26.91
N GLU A 336 6.51 11.08 -28.11
CA GLU A 336 7.52 12.13 -28.35
C GLU A 336 7.22 13.43 -27.60
N ASN A 337 5.97 13.65 -27.15
CA ASN A 337 5.56 14.83 -26.40
C ASN A 337 5.59 14.62 -24.88
N PHE A 338 5.83 13.40 -24.42
CA PHE A 338 5.91 13.10 -23.00
C PHE A 338 7.28 13.53 -22.43
N HIS A 339 7.27 14.18 -21.26
CA HIS A 339 8.49 14.54 -20.56
C HIS A 339 9.06 13.34 -19.82
N HIS A 340 10.12 12.75 -20.38
CA HIS A 340 10.75 11.55 -19.81
C HIS A 340 11.55 11.85 -18.56
N HIS A 341 11.33 11.06 -17.51
CA HIS A 341 12.09 11.09 -16.26
C HIS A 341 13.24 10.06 -16.25
N HIS A 342 14.07 10.07 -17.28
CA HIS A 342 15.18 9.10 -17.47
C HIS A 342 14.70 7.64 -17.32
N HIS A 343 15.34 6.87 -16.40
CA HIS A 343 14.99 5.47 -16.11
C HIS A 343 14.02 5.31 -14.93
N ASP A 344 13.35 6.39 -14.50
CA ASP A 344 12.39 6.32 -13.40
C ASP A 344 11.01 5.87 -13.91
N HIS A 345 10.77 4.57 -13.83
CA HIS A 345 9.51 3.97 -14.30
C HIS A 345 8.29 4.47 -13.52
N PHE A 346 8.45 4.80 -12.23
CA PHE A 346 7.35 5.31 -11.41
C PHE A 346 6.97 6.73 -11.82
N LYS A 347 7.94 7.61 -12.02
CA LYS A 347 7.69 8.96 -12.53
C LYS A 347 7.27 8.97 -14.01
N ASN A 348 7.78 8.05 -14.81
CA ASN A 348 7.31 7.90 -16.19
C ASN A 348 5.88 7.34 -16.26
N THR A 349 5.40 6.65 -15.23
CA THR A 349 4.00 6.22 -15.12
C THR A 349 3.13 7.33 -14.55
N THR A 350 3.59 8.00 -13.48
CA THR A 350 2.88 9.07 -12.76
C THR A 350 3.85 10.21 -12.41
N PRO A 351 3.96 11.25 -13.26
CA PRO A 351 4.99 12.28 -13.15
C PRO A 351 5.01 13.05 -11.83
N GLU A 352 3.84 13.29 -11.22
CA GLU A 352 3.70 14.04 -9.97
C GLU A 352 4.07 13.22 -8.73
N SER A 353 4.36 11.92 -8.87
CA SER A 353 4.65 11.05 -7.73
C SER A 353 6.05 11.30 -7.14
N GLU A 354 6.18 11.09 -5.82
CA GLU A 354 7.44 11.27 -5.08
C GLU A 354 7.77 10.01 -4.26
N TRP A 355 8.09 8.92 -4.94
CA TRP A 355 8.25 7.61 -4.30
C TRP A 355 9.45 7.52 -3.35
N GLU A 356 10.53 8.25 -3.58
CA GLU A 356 11.73 8.18 -2.73
C GLU A 356 11.50 8.76 -1.33
N THR A 357 10.60 9.72 -1.18
CA THR A 357 10.36 10.44 0.08
C THR A 357 10.01 9.49 1.22
N GLN A 358 9.18 8.45 0.97
CA GLN A 358 8.84 7.47 2.01
C GLN A 358 10.05 6.66 2.50
N LEU A 359 11.01 6.37 1.61
CA LEU A 359 12.24 5.64 1.93
C LEU A 359 13.25 6.52 2.65
N ILE A 360 13.49 7.72 2.13
CA ILE A 360 14.40 8.72 2.71
C ILE A 360 13.94 9.09 4.12
N HIS A 361 12.66 9.39 4.29
CA HIS A 361 12.11 9.73 5.59
C HIS A 361 12.11 8.53 6.55
N GLY A 362 11.78 7.32 6.05
CA GLY A 362 11.86 6.09 6.82
C GLY A 362 13.25 5.83 7.40
N GLU A 363 14.30 5.99 6.57
CA GLU A 363 15.69 5.89 7.05
C GLU A 363 16.04 6.99 8.06
N LYS A 364 15.62 8.23 7.80
CA LYS A 364 15.86 9.38 8.68
C LYS A 364 15.30 9.20 10.08
N ILE A 365 14.10 8.63 10.21
CA ILE A 365 13.44 8.39 11.50
C ILE A 365 13.86 7.07 12.17
N GLY A 366 14.77 6.31 11.56
CA GLY A 366 15.26 5.03 12.07
C GLY A 366 14.25 3.88 11.93
N LEU A 367 13.37 3.91 10.94
CA LEU A 367 12.47 2.80 10.59
C LEU A 367 13.22 1.63 9.98
N GLY A 368 14.28 1.91 9.20
CA GLY A 368 15.10 0.93 8.52
C GLY A 368 16.22 1.59 7.73
N SER A 369 16.82 0.87 6.79
CA SER A 369 17.91 1.37 5.95
C SER A 369 17.63 1.18 4.47
N ARG A 370 17.99 2.16 3.65
CA ARG A 370 17.98 2.06 2.19
C ARG A 370 19.14 1.19 1.66
N GLN A 371 20.16 0.95 2.47
CA GLN A 371 21.28 0.08 2.10
C GLN A 371 20.96 -1.36 2.51
N TYR A 372 21.09 -2.27 1.54
CA TYR A 372 20.75 -3.68 1.74
C TYR A 372 21.71 -4.62 1.01
N GLU A 373 21.77 -5.86 1.49
CA GLU A 373 22.39 -7.00 0.80
C GLU A 373 21.27 -7.86 0.19
N LEU A 374 21.28 -8.05 -1.13
CA LEU A 374 20.33 -8.91 -1.81
C LEU A 374 20.82 -10.37 -1.81
N VAL A 375 20.05 -11.25 -1.17
CA VAL A 375 20.35 -12.69 -1.05
C VAL A 375 19.41 -13.50 -1.93
N PHE A 376 19.95 -14.04 -3.03
CA PHE A 376 19.15 -14.89 -3.91
C PHE A 376 18.93 -16.28 -3.29
N VAL A 377 17.66 -16.71 -3.20
CA VAL A 377 17.24 -18.01 -2.69
C VAL A 377 16.76 -18.86 -3.87
N LYS A 378 17.61 -19.80 -4.28
CA LYS A 378 17.32 -20.74 -5.39
C LYS A 378 16.21 -21.71 -5.05
#